data_4cf5f01d47f7f46be46860fcd26de179
#
_entry.id   4cf5f01d47f7f46be46860fcd26de179
#
_cell.length_a   1.000
_cell.length_b   1.000
_cell.length_c   1.000
_cell.angle_alpha   90.00
_cell.angle_beta   90.00
_cell.angle_gamma   90.00
#
_symmetry.space_group_name_H-M   'P 1'
#
loop_
_entity.id
_entity.type
_entity.pdbx_description
1 polymer ?
#
loop_
_entity_poly.entity_id
_entity_poly.type
_entity_poly.pdbx_seq_one_letter_code
_entity_poly.pdbx_strand_id
1 'polypeptide(L)'
;MNKSMVLAALIMSAFFSTARTVGAEDMKGMTMKPATSPADKAFAASMKTMMNGMHGKTTGKPDADFVLMMIPHHQGAIDMAKVELQYGTDPELRQLATDIVAAQEKEIAQMKAWLEKNGR
;
A
#
# COMPACT_ATOMS: atom_id res chain seq x y z
N MET A 1 -30.42 -47.40 -33.24
CA MET A 1 -29.12 -47.08 -33.87
C MET A 1 -29.21 -45.74 -34.52
N ASN A 2 -28.59 -44.70 -33.92
CA ASN A 2 -27.78 -43.69 -34.61
C ASN A 2 -27.31 -42.67 -33.57
N LYS A 3 -26.02 -42.74 -33.38
CA LYS A 3 -25.26 -41.86 -32.51
C LYS A 3 -25.01 -40.55 -33.27
N SER A 4 -25.54 -39.45 -32.82
CA SER A 4 -25.12 -38.11 -33.27
C SER A 4 -24.29 -37.48 -32.15
N MET A 5 -22.98 -37.49 -32.34
CA MET A 5 -22.03 -36.76 -31.55
C MET A 5 -22.19 -35.27 -31.90
N VAL A 6 -22.64 -34.49 -30.93
CA VAL A 6 -22.55 -33.03 -31.00
C VAL A 6 -21.23 -32.61 -30.37
N LEU A 7 -20.30 -32.21 -31.22
CA LEU A 7 -18.98 -31.67 -30.84
C LEU A 7 -19.18 -30.22 -30.38
N ALA A 8 -19.21 -29.98 -29.07
CA ALA A 8 -19.19 -28.64 -28.49
C ALA A 8 -17.75 -28.10 -28.52
N ALA A 9 -17.48 -27.20 -29.45
CA ALA A 9 -16.22 -26.46 -29.49
C ALA A 9 -16.20 -25.43 -28.36
N LEU A 10 -15.40 -25.69 -27.32
CA LEU A 10 -15.07 -24.70 -26.29
C LEU A 10 -14.15 -23.65 -26.91
N ILE A 11 -14.70 -22.47 -27.19
CA ILE A 11 -13.89 -21.29 -27.51
C ILE A 11 -13.36 -20.74 -26.19
N MET A 12 -12.15 -21.10 -25.87
CA MET A 12 -11.40 -20.54 -24.77
C MET A 12 -10.83 -19.20 -25.20
N SER A 13 -11.59 -18.12 -24.93
CA SER A 13 -11.13 -16.74 -25.09
C SER A 13 -10.06 -16.46 -24.04
N ALA A 14 -8.80 -16.56 -24.44
CA ALA A 14 -7.68 -16.13 -23.64
C ALA A 14 -7.70 -14.59 -23.56
N PHE A 15 -8.21 -14.04 -22.48
CA PHE A 15 -7.96 -12.65 -22.10
C PHE A 15 -6.48 -12.53 -21.74
N PHE A 16 -5.66 -12.18 -22.71
CA PHE A 16 -4.31 -11.72 -22.46
C PHE A 16 -4.42 -10.33 -21.81
N SER A 17 -4.50 -10.30 -20.49
CA SER A 17 -4.31 -9.07 -19.71
C SER A 17 -2.85 -8.68 -19.89
N THR A 18 -2.60 -7.72 -20.77
CA THR A 18 -1.28 -7.10 -20.89
C THR A 18 -1.07 -6.24 -19.63
N ALA A 19 -0.53 -6.85 -18.58
CA ALA A 19 0.04 -6.10 -17.47
C ALA A 19 1.13 -5.20 -18.06
N ARG A 20 0.82 -3.91 -18.19
CA ARG A 20 1.80 -2.89 -18.54
C ARG A 20 2.75 -2.79 -17.36
N THR A 21 3.88 -3.45 -17.44
CA THR A 21 4.98 -3.22 -16.51
C THR A 21 5.45 -1.78 -16.75
N VAL A 22 5.19 -0.91 -15.79
CA VAL A 22 5.81 0.42 -15.75
C VAL A 22 7.30 0.18 -15.62
N GLY A 23 8.03 0.36 -16.71
CA GLY A 23 9.46 0.14 -16.73
C GLY A 23 10.20 1.19 -15.90
N ALA A 24 11.36 0.83 -15.38
CA ALA A 24 12.24 1.75 -14.64
C ALA A 24 12.61 3.03 -15.46
N GLU A 25 12.37 3.04 -16.76
CA GLU A 25 12.60 4.18 -17.65
C GLU A 25 11.52 5.27 -17.51
N ASP A 26 10.27 4.91 -17.15
CA ASP A 26 9.19 5.88 -16.93
C ASP A 26 9.40 6.71 -15.65
N MET A 27 10.26 6.26 -14.75
CA MET A 27 10.60 7.00 -13.52
C MET A 27 11.72 8.01 -13.70
N LYS A 28 12.45 7.99 -14.82
CA LYS A 28 13.60 8.86 -15.09
C LYS A 28 13.22 10.33 -15.36
N GLY A 29 11.94 10.63 -15.55
CA GLY A 29 11.38 11.97 -15.72
C GLY A 29 10.82 12.61 -14.44
N MET A 30 10.70 11.87 -13.34
CA MET A 30 10.25 12.41 -12.06
C MET A 30 11.41 13.12 -11.35
N THR A 31 11.71 14.34 -11.77
CA THR A 31 12.55 15.23 -10.97
C THR A 31 11.77 15.64 -9.73
N MET A 32 12.21 15.17 -8.57
CA MET A 32 11.68 15.61 -7.27
C MET A 32 11.91 17.12 -7.14
N LYS A 33 10.86 17.91 -7.37
CA LYS A 33 10.91 19.35 -7.08
C LYS A 33 10.98 19.54 -5.55
N PRO A 34 11.63 20.61 -5.07
CA PRO A 34 11.56 20.95 -3.66
C PRO A 34 10.09 21.08 -3.22
N ALA A 35 9.78 20.57 -2.03
CA ALA A 35 8.44 20.62 -1.45
C ALA A 35 7.98 22.08 -1.26
N THR A 36 7.16 22.58 -2.17
CA THR A 36 6.75 23.99 -2.22
C THR A 36 5.28 24.21 -1.89
N SER A 37 4.41 23.26 -2.28
CA SER A 37 2.99 23.32 -1.99
C SER A 37 2.66 22.82 -0.57
N PRO A 38 1.48 23.17 -0.01
CA PRO A 38 1.02 22.58 1.25
C PRO A 38 0.94 21.05 1.21
N ALA A 39 0.52 20.46 0.08
CA ALA A 39 0.48 19.03 -0.11
C ALA A 39 1.88 18.41 -0.10
N ASP A 40 2.85 19.00 -0.83
CA ASP A 40 4.24 18.51 -0.85
C ASP A 40 4.84 18.49 0.56
N LYS A 41 4.60 19.54 1.35
CA LYS A 41 5.07 19.63 2.73
C LYS A 41 4.41 18.57 3.62
N ALA A 42 3.11 18.32 3.42
CA ALA A 42 2.38 17.29 4.17
C ALA A 42 2.87 15.89 3.84
N PHE A 43 3.11 15.57 2.57
CA PHE A 43 3.73 14.30 2.16
C PHE A 43 5.15 14.14 2.73
N ALA A 44 5.97 15.19 2.65
CA ALA A 44 7.32 15.16 3.21
C ALA A 44 7.31 14.94 4.73
N ALA A 45 6.36 15.54 5.44
CA ALA A 45 6.19 15.37 6.87
C ALA A 45 5.78 13.93 7.23
N SER A 46 4.82 13.34 6.50
CA SER A 46 4.40 11.95 6.70
C SER A 46 5.54 10.96 6.46
N MET A 47 6.32 11.16 5.40
CA MET A 47 7.52 10.36 5.11
C MET A 47 8.56 10.47 6.23
N LYS A 48 8.84 11.67 6.71
CA LYS A 48 9.80 11.89 7.81
C LYS A 48 9.36 11.19 9.08
N THR A 49 8.09 11.31 9.45
CA THR A 49 7.53 10.65 10.64
C THR A 49 7.62 9.14 10.52
N MET A 50 7.26 8.57 9.37
CA MET A 50 7.38 7.14 9.10
C MET A 50 8.82 6.66 9.24
N MET A 51 9.77 7.32 8.58
CA MET A 51 11.18 6.95 8.62
C MET A 51 11.75 7.03 10.04
N ASN A 52 11.43 8.07 10.79
CA ASN A 52 11.86 8.19 12.19
C ASN A 52 11.30 7.05 13.07
N GLY A 53 10.06 6.64 12.84
CA GLY A 53 9.45 5.52 13.55
C GLY A 53 10.07 4.17 13.18
N MET A 54 10.52 4.01 11.94
CA MET A 54 11.16 2.78 11.46
C MET A 54 12.63 2.65 11.89
N HIS A 55 13.30 3.75 12.23
CA HIS A 55 14.65 3.72 12.82
C HIS A 55 14.61 3.20 14.27
N GLY A 56 13.96 2.05 14.44
CA GLY A 56 13.86 1.40 15.73
C GLY A 56 15.04 0.53 16.06
N LYS A 57 15.17 0.26 17.32
CA LYS A 57 16.12 -0.74 17.82
C LYS A 57 15.52 -2.12 17.54
N THR A 58 16.29 -2.99 16.91
CA THR A 58 15.89 -4.40 16.77
C THR A 58 16.04 -5.10 18.12
N THR A 59 15.13 -6.01 18.42
CA THR A 59 15.12 -6.80 19.66
C THR A 59 15.89 -8.10 19.51
N GLY A 60 16.26 -8.46 18.29
CA GLY A 60 16.81 -9.76 17.93
C GLY A 60 15.75 -10.87 17.80
N LYS A 61 14.48 -10.53 17.94
CA LYS A 61 13.34 -11.43 17.74
C LYS A 61 12.62 -11.04 16.46
N PRO A 62 12.73 -11.80 15.36
CA PRO A 62 12.20 -11.40 14.05
C PRO A 62 10.72 -11.03 14.06
N ASP A 63 9.87 -11.77 14.77
CA ASP A 63 8.43 -11.51 14.83
C ASP A 63 8.14 -10.17 15.52
N ALA A 64 8.82 -9.87 16.63
CA ALA A 64 8.67 -8.60 17.33
C ALA A 64 9.23 -7.44 16.50
N ASP A 65 10.38 -7.63 15.88
CA ASP A 65 11.03 -6.61 15.04
C ASP A 65 10.17 -6.28 13.82
N PHE A 66 9.56 -7.30 13.19
CA PHE A 66 8.60 -7.11 12.11
C PHE A 66 7.45 -6.21 12.55
N VAL A 67 6.80 -6.52 13.66
CA VAL A 67 5.65 -5.76 14.16
C VAL A 67 6.04 -4.33 14.55
N LEU A 68 7.18 -4.17 15.24
CA LEU A 68 7.67 -2.86 15.67
C LEU A 68 8.02 -1.94 14.48
N MET A 69 8.48 -2.49 13.37
CA MET A 69 8.75 -1.72 12.15
C MET A 69 7.49 -1.50 11.33
N MET A 70 6.57 -2.47 11.26
CA MET A 70 5.36 -2.37 10.45
C MET A 70 4.33 -1.39 11.01
N ILE A 71 4.24 -1.22 12.32
CA ILE A 71 3.33 -0.23 12.92
C ILE A 71 3.63 1.20 12.43
N PRO A 72 4.85 1.74 12.53
CA PRO A 72 5.14 3.08 11.99
C PRO A 72 5.05 3.14 10.47
N HIS A 73 5.33 2.06 9.75
CA HIS A 73 5.14 1.98 8.30
C HIS A 73 3.66 2.15 7.93
N HIS A 74 2.76 1.43 8.60
CA HIS A 74 1.32 1.53 8.39
C HIS A 74 0.79 2.91 8.78
N GLN A 75 1.28 3.48 9.88
CA GLN A 75 0.93 4.84 10.26
C GLN A 75 1.32 5.85 9.19
N GLY A 76 2.51 5.70 8.59
CA GLY A 76 2.94 6.53 7.48
C GLY A 76 2.02 6.42 6.25
N ALA A 77 1.54 5.22 5.95
CA ALA A 77 0.57 5.00 4.87
C ALA A 77 -0.77 5.70 5.16
N ILE A 78 -1.26 5.65 6.40
CA ILE A 78 -2.46 6.37 6.84
C ILE A 78 -2.26 7.88 6.68
N ASP A 79 -1.12 8.39 7.11
CA ASP A 79 -0.82 9.83 7.05
C ASP A 79 -0.76 10.31 5.59
N MET A 80 -0.13 9.54 4.69
CA MET A 80 -0.12 9.83 3.25
C MET A 80 -1.51 9.76 2.62
N ALA A 81 -2.32 8.77 3.00
CA ALA A 81 -3.71 8.66 2.53
C ALA A 81 -4.56 9.86 2.98
N LYS A 82 -4.35 10.37 4.19
CA LYS A 82 -5.01 11.60 4.67
C LYS A 82 -4.60 12.84 3.88
N VAL A 83 -3.35 12.92 3.42
CA VAL A 83 -2.90 14.00 2.51
C VAL A 83 -3.65 13.92 1.18
N GLU A 84 -3.79 12.72 0.60
CA GLU A 84 -4.61 12.53 -0.61
C GLU A 84 -6.06 12.97 -0.38
N LEU A 85 -6.67 12.59 0.73
CA LEU A 85 -8.04 12.99 1.06
C LEU A 85 -8.19 14.50 1.28
N GLN A 86 -7.15 15.20 1.68
CA GLN A 86 -7.17 16.64 1.90
C GLN A 86 -6.91 17.45 0.63
N TYR A 87 -6.01 17.00 -0.23
CA TYR A 87 -5.53 17.76 -1.37
C TYR A 87 -5.81 17.14 -2.74
N GLY A 88 -5.98 15.83 -2.79
CA GLY A 88 -6.26 15.10 -4.01
C GLY A 88 -7.68 15.32 -4.52
N THR A 89 -7.85 15.30 -5.82
CA THR A 89 -9.15 15.53 -6.50
C THR A 89 -9.64 14.34 -7.30
N ASP A 90 -8.78 13.36 -7.55
CA ASP A 90 -9.16 12.16 -8.29
C ASP A 90 -10.07 11.26 -7.43
N PRO A 91 -11.28 10.94 -7.89
CA PRO A 91 -12.25 10.18 -7.10
C PRO A 91 -11.81 8.75 -6.82
N GLU A 92 -11.08 8.10 -7.73
CA GLU A 92 -10.60 6.73 -7.55
C GLU A 92 -9.49 6.69 -6.50
N LEU A 93 -8.55 7.63 -6.55
CA LEU A 93 -7.47 7.73 -5.57
C LEU A 93 -7.99 8.14 -4.18
N ARG A 94 -9.00 9.00 -4.12
CA ARG A 94 -9.65 9.35 -2.86
C ARG A 94 -10.37 8.16 -2.23
N GLN A 95 -11.04 7.34 -3.03
CA GLN A 95 -11.66 6.10 -2.54
C GLN A 95 -10.58 5.12 -2.05
N LEU A 96 -9.52 4.91 -2.83
CA LEU A 96 -8.39 4.09 -2.44
C LEU A 96 -7.76 4.57 -1.12
N ALA A 97 -7.56 5.87 -0.96
CA ALA A 97 -7.02 6.45 0.28
C ALA A 97 -7.94 6.18 1.49
N THR A 98 -9.25 6.25 1.31
CA THR A 98 -10.22 5.91 2.36
C THR A 98 -10.11 4.43 2.77
N ASP A 99 -9.99 3.54 1.80
CA ASP A 99 -9.87 2.10 2.03
C ASP A 99 -8.53 1.76 2.70
N ILE A 100 -7.46 2.43 2.31
CA ILE A 100 -6.14 2.30 2.95
C ILE A 100 -6.22 2.69 4.43
N VAL A 101 -6.82 3.82 4.76
CA VAL A 101 -6.95 4.24 6.17
C VAL A 101 -7.64 3.16 6.99
N ALA A 102 -8.79 2.67 6.54
CA ALA A 102 -9.55 1.65 7.27
C ALA A 102 -8.79 0.33 7.43
N ALA A 103 -8.13 -0.15 6.36
CA ALA A 103 -7.37 -1.39 6.38
C ALA A 103 -6.14 -1.28 7.30
N GLN A 104 -5.38 -0.20 7.18
CA GLN A 104 -4.15 0.01 7.95
C GLN A 104 -4.41 0.22 9.45
N GLU A 105 -5.50 0.93 9.82
CA GLU A 105 -5.90 1.06 11.22
C GLU A 105 -6.22 -0.29 11.85
N LYS A 106 -6.93 -1.16 11.13
CA LYS A 106 -7.21 -2.52 11.58
C LYS A 106 -5.95 -3.35 11.77
N GLU A 107 -5.01 -3.28 10.84
CA GLU A 107 -3.75 -4.03 10.92
C GLU A 107 -2.86 -3.51 12.05
N ILE A 108 -2.81 -2.20 12.29
CA ILE A 108 -2.12 -1.61 13.45
C ILE A 108 -2.70 -2.16 14.75
N ALA A 109 -4.04 -2.24 14.86
CA ALA A 109 -4.68 -2.78 16.05
C ALA A 109 -4.31 -4.26 16.27
N GLN A 110 -4.26 -5.07 15.21
CA GLN A 110 -3.83 -6.46 15.28
C GLN A 110 -2.37 -6.59 15.75
N MET A 111 -1.48 -5.78 15.19
CA MET A 111 -0.07 -5.77 15.57
C MET A 111 0.16 -5.35 17.03
N LYS A 112 -0.55 -4.33 17.49
CA LYS A 112 -0.52 -3.90 18.91
C LYS A 112 -1.01 -5.00 19.85
N ALA A 113 -2.12 -5.65 19.52
CA ALA A 113 -2.65 -6.77 20.30
C ALA A 113 -1.66 -7.95 20.35
N TRP A 114 -0.96 -8.22 19.25
CA TRP A 114 0.08 -9.23 19.23
C TRP A 114 1.24 -8.89 20.18
N LEU A 115 1.71 -7.65 20.18
CA LEU A 115 2.77 -7.18 21.10
C LEU A 115 2.35 -7.29 22.57
N GLU A 116 1.11 -6.92 22.89
CA GLU A 116 0.57 -7.05 24.25
C GLU A 116 0.57 -8.50 24.72
N LYS A 117 0.18 -9.43 23.83
CA LYS A 117 0.10 -10.86 24.15
C LYS A 117 1.47 -11.55 24.25
N ASN A 118 2.44 -11.15 23.41
CA ASN A 118 3.70 -11.88 23.27
C ASN A 118 4.91 -11.17 23.93
N GLY A 119 4.67 -10.00 24.47
CA GLY A 119 5.71 -9.16 25.04
C GLY A 119 6.57 -8.46 23.98
N ARG A 120 7.27 -7.43 24.38
CA ARG A 120 8.21 -6.66 23.57
C ARG A 120 9.61 -7.26 23.59
#